data_1f098854a1d94caa3daa0008815c8262
#
_entry.id   1f098854a1d94caa3daa0008815c8262
#
_cell.length_a   1.000
_cell.length_b   1.000
_cell.length_c   1.000
_cell.angle_alpha   90.00
_cell.angle_beta   90.00
_cell.angle_gamma   90.00
#
_symmetry.space_group_name_H-M   'P 1'
#
loop_
_entity.id
_entity.type
_entity.pdbx_description
1 polymer ?
#
loop_
_entity_poly.entity_id
_entity_poly.type
_entity_poly.pdbx_seq_one_letter_code
_entity_poly.pdbx_strand_id
1 'polypeptide(L)'
;MFDPMYLIMFVFGAAFGSFLNVVIYRVPLRMSIIAPRSHCFSCKTPIRFKDNIPILGYLLLSGKCRDCGVSYSSRYPLVEFLPGLITLVLGMRYGLSNYFIIFILLSYCLVAIAFIDLD
;
A
#
# COMPACT_ATOMS: atom_id res chain seq x y z
N MET A 1 -21.98 -8.21 -14.78
CA MET A 1 -21.19 -9.35 -14.32
C MET A 1 -19.77 -8.90 -14.01
N PHE A 2 -19.15 -9.48 -13.01
CA PHE A 2 -17.83 -9.07 -12.53
C PHE A 2 -16.72 -9.58 -13.47
N ASP A 3 -15.86 -8.66 -13.96
CA ASP A 3 -14.72 -9.00 -14.80
C ASP A 3 -13.52 -9.29 -13.89
N PRO A 4 -12.86 -10.47 -14.02
CA PRO A 4 -11.67 -10.76 -13.23
C PRO A 4 -10.57 -9.71 -13.34
N MET A 5 -10.52 -8.96 -14.45
CA MET A 5 -9.54 -7.88 -14.62
C MET A 5 -9.69 -6.80 -13.55
N TYR A 6 -10.92 -6.53 -13.08
CA TYR A 6 -11.15 -5.54 -12.05
C TYR A 6 -10.52 -5.96 -10.72
N LEU A 7 -10.60 -7.23 -10.38
CA LEU A 7 -9.92 -7.75 -9.19
C LEU A 7 -8.40 -7.60 -9.31
N ILE A 8 -7.87 -7.92 -10.49
CA ILE A 8 -6.43 -7.79 -10.76
C ILE A 8 -6.00 -6.33 -10.61
N MET A 9 -6.77 -5.40 -11.14
CA MET A 9 -6.48 -3.97 -11.02
C MET A 9 -6.46 -3.51 -9.56
N PHE A 10 -7.45 -3.93 -8.80
CA PHE A 10 -7.51 -3.60 -7.37
C PHE A 10 -6.31 -4.16 -6.61
N VAL A 11 -5.99 -5.43 -6.83
CA VAL A 11 -4.85 -6.09 -6.16
C VAL A 11 -3.53 -5.42 -6.54
N PHE A 12 -3.36 -5.08 -7.81
CA PHE A 12 -2.18 -4.36 -8.29
C PHE A 12 -2.03 -3.02 -7.57
N GLY A 13 -3.11 -2.24 -7.50
CA GLY A 13 -3.09 -0.95 -6.81
C GLY A 13 -2.83 -1.09 -5.31
N ALA A 14 -3.41 -2.09 -4.68
CA ALA A 14 -3.20 -2.34 -3.25
C ALA A 14 -1.75 -2.78 -2.97
N ALA A 15 -1.14 -3.54 -3.87
CA ALA A 15 0.27 -3.91 -3.75
C ALA A 15 1.17 -2.68 -3.85
N PHE A 16 0.87 -1.76 -4.75
CA PHE A 16 1.56 -0.48 -4.80
C PHE A 16 1.33 0.33 -3.53
N GLY A 17 0.14 0.25 -2.94
CA GLY A 17 -0.15 0.89 -1.67
C GLY A 17 0.75 0.38 -0.55
N SER A 18 1.04 -0.92 -0.52
CA SER A 18 2.00 -1.47 0.42
C SER A 18 3.38 -0.83 0.26
N PHE A 19 3.82 -0.64 -0.98
CA PHE A 19 5.07 0.05 -1.26
C PHE A 19 5.00 1.53 -0.83
N LEU A 20 3.87 2.19 -1.07
CA LEU A 20 3.67 3.57 -0.65
C LEU A 20 3.76 3.73 0.87
N ASN A 21 3.31 2.75 1.64
CA ASN A 21 3.51 2.75 3.09
C ASN A 21 5.00 2.85 3.43
N VAL A 22 5.85 2.10 2.72
CA VAL A 22 7.29 2.16 2.90
C VAL A 22 7.82 3.55 2.58
N VAL A 23 7.39 4.12 1.45
CA VAL A 23 7.80 5.46 1.01
C VAL A 23 7.38 6.51 2.04
N ILE A 24 6.14 6.48 2.49
CA ILE A 24 5.59 7.45 3.44
C ILE A 24 6.38 7.43 4.75
N TYR A 25 6.76 6.25 5.22
CA TYR A 25 7.50 6.12 6.46
C TYR A 25 8.97 6.49 6.29
N ARG A 26 9.62 6.00 5.23
CA ARG A 26 11.08 6.08 5.09
C ARG A 26 11.59 7.38 4.49
N VAL A 27 10.87 7.95 3.52
CA VAL A 27 11.34 9.17 2.84
C VAL A 27 11.57 10.33 3.80
N PRO A 28 10.62 10.67 4.71
CA PRO A 28 10.86 11.76 5.68
C PRO A 28 12.03 11.47 6.62
N LEU A 29 12.31 10.19 6.91
CA LEU A 29 13.41 9.79 7.77
C LEU A 29 14.73 9.61 7.02
N ARG A 30 14.74 9.90 5.71
CA ARG A 30 15.93 9.75 4.85
C ARG A 30 16.48 8.33 4.84
N MET A 31 15.58 7.34 4.94
CA MET A 31 15.93 5.93 4.87
C MET A 31 15.79 5.43 3.44
N SER A 32 16.55 4.37 3.10
CA SER A 32 16.42 3.71 1.80
C SER A 32 15.02 3.08 1.66
N ILE A 33 14.38 3.24 0.50
CA ILE A 33 13.10 2.60 0.21
C ILE A 33 13.29 1.19 -0.35
N ILE A 34 14.53 0.80 -0.62
CA ILE A 34 14.85 -0.50 -1.21
C ILE A 34 15.23 -1.52 -0.14
N ALA A 35 16.06 -1.15 0.81
CA ALA A 35 16.59 -2.04 1.84
C ALA A 35 16.64 -1.34 3.19
N PRO A 36 16.45 -2.06 4.28
CA PRO A 36 16.07 -3.48 4.35
C PRO A 36 14.62 -3.71 3.95
N ARG A 37 14.22 -4.98 3.81
CA ARG A 37 12.82 -5.32 3.55
C ARG A 37 11.94 -4.86 4.72
N SER A 38 10.62 -4.86 4.49
CA SER A 38 9.66 -4.42 5.51
C SER A 38 9.84 -5.16 6.83
N HIS A 39 9.86 -4.42 7.92
CA HIS A 39 10.06 -4.97 9.25
C HIS A 39 9.24 -4.16 10.27
N CYS A 40 9.00 -4.76 11.43
CA CYS A 40 8.31 -4.09 12.52
C CYS A 40 9.17 -2.94 13.05
N PHE A 41 8.54 -1.77 13.27
CA PHE A 41 9.26 -0.61 13.79
C PHE A 41 9.69 -0.79 15.24
N SER A 42 9.04 -1.69 15.97
CA SER A 42 9.31 -1.91 17.39
C SER A 42 10.33 -3.04 17.61
N CYS A 43 10.04 -4.25 17.14
CA CYS A 43 10.91 -5.39 17.38
C CYS A 43 11.93 -5.64 16.27
N LYS A 44 11.84 -4.90 15.16
CA LYS A 44 12.75 -4.99 14.01
C LYS A 44 12.73 -6.34 13.30
N THR A 45 11.81 -7.24 13.64
CA THR A 45 11.67 -8.53 12.96
C THR A 45 11.12 -8.32 11.56
N PRO A 46 11.73 -8.93 10.51
CA PRO A 46 11.18 -8.81 9.16
C PRO A 46 9.75 -9.36 9.08
N ILE A 47 8.89 -8.65 8.37
CA ILE A 47 7.50 -9.05 8.20
C ILE A 47 7.44 -10.21 7.22
N ARG A 48 6.72 -11.28 7.60
CA ARG A 48 6.54 -12.46 6.74
C ARG A 48 5.67 -12.11 5.54
N PHE A 49 5.87 -12.80 4.43
CA PHE A 49 5.08 -12.54 3.22
C PHE A 49 3.58 -12.64 3.45
N LYS A 50 3.14 -13.64 4.22
CA LYS A 50 1.71 -13.82 4.53
C LYS A 50 1.15 -12.68 5.36
N ASP A 51 1.98 -12.02 6.16
CA ASP A 51 1.56 -10.90 7.00
C ASP A 51 1.65 -9.57 6.24
N ASN A 52 2.29 -9.56 5.09
CA ASN A 52 2.46 -8.38 4.25
C ASN A 52 1.49 -8.34 3.06
N ILE A 53 0.52 -9.23 3.02
CA ILE A 53 -0.54 -9.19 2.00
C ILE A 53 -1.33 -7.89 2.18
N PRO A 54 -1.51 -7.08 1.12
CA PRO A 54 -2.20 -5.81 1.25
C PRO A 54 -3.57 -5.97 1.92
N ILE A 55 -3.85 -5.13 2.90
CA ILE A 55 -5.09 -5.07 3.66
C ILE A 55 -5.32 -6.34 4.49
N LEU A 56 -5.28 -7.52 3.87
CA LEU A 56 -5.56 -8.79 4.54
C LEU A 56 -4.56 -9.08 5.66
N GLY A 57 -3.28 -8.78 5.46
CA GLY A 57 -2.28 -8.97 6.50
C GLY A 57 -2.61 -8.19 7.76
N TYR A 58 -3.04 -6.94 7.59
CA TYR A 58 -3.45 -6.10 8.71
C TYR A 58 -4.68 -6.68 9.43
N LEU A 59 -5.70 -7.07 8.66
CA LEU A 59 -6.95 -7.59 9.23
C LEU A 59 -6.73 -8.91 9.96
N LEU A 60 -5.93 -9.82 9.38
CA LEU A 60 -5.69 -11.13 9.99
C LEU A 60 -4.91 -11.05 11.29
N LEU A 61 -4.06 -10.02 11.43
CA LEU A 61 -3.29 -9.79 12.65
C LEU A 61 -3.98 -8.82 13.61
N SER A 62 -5.19 -8.39 13.29
CA SER A 62 -5.94 -7.40 14.09
C SER A 62 -5.13 -6.12 14.31
N GLY A 63 -4.37 -5.71 13.32
CA GLY A 63 -3.57 -4.49 13.36
C GLY A 63 -2.35 -4.57 14.27
N LYS A 64 -1.84 -5.76 14.54
CA LYS A 64 -0.73 -5.96 15.47
C LYS A 64 0.42 -6.73 14.84
N CYS A 65 1.62 -6.53 15.37
CA CYS A 65 2.77 -7.32 14.98
C CYS A 65 2.60 -8.76 15.48
N ARG A 66 2.92 -9.74 14.62
CA ARG A 66 2.84 -11.16 14.99
C ARG A 66 3.82 -11.51 16.13
N ASP A 67 4.99 -10.87 16.13
CA ASP A 67 6.08 -11.26 17.03
C ASP A 67 6.08 -10.49 18.35
N CYS A 68 5.82 -9.17 18.34
CA CYS A 68 5.87 -8.37 19.56
C CYS A 68 4.50 -7.82 20.01
N GLY A 69 3.47 -7.93 19.18
CA GLY A 69 2.13 -7.50 19.53
C GLY A 69 1.89 -5.99 19.50
N VAL A 70 2.87 -5.19 19.05
CA VAL A 70 2.67 -3.75 18.96
C VAL A 70 1.56 -3.43 17.94
N SER A 71 0.73 -2.43 18.26
CA SER A 71 -0.35 -2.02 17.37
C SER A 71 0.15 -1.14 16.24
N TYR A 72 -0.36 -1.39 15.04
CA TYR A 72 -0.12 -0.54 13.86
C TYR A 72 -1.31 0.36 13.63
N SER A 73 -1.05 1.55 13.06
CA SER A 73 -2.08 2.50 12.69
C SER A 73 -3.01 1.93 11.61
N SER A 74 -4.30 2.28 11.69
CA SER A 74 -5.27 1.97 10.64
C SER A 74 -4.95 2.65 9.31
N ARG A 75 -3.98 3.56 9.30
CA ARG A 75 -3.48 4.17 8.05
C ARG A 75 -2.87 3.14 7.11
N TYR A 76 -2.27 2.07 7.64
CA TYR A 76 -1.62 1.07 6.81
C TYR A 76 -2.58 0.44 5.79
N PRO A 77 -3.73 -0.14 6.22
CA PRO A 77 -4.67 -0.69 5.25
C PRO A 77 -5.36 0.39 4.43
N LEU A 78 -5.54 1.60 4.97
CA LEU A 78 -6.12 2.72 4.21
C LEU A 78 -5.22 3.12 3.04
N VAL A 79 -3.91 3.24 3.27
CA VAL A 79 -2.94 3.58 2.23
C VAL A 79 -2.83 2.47 1.19
N GLU A 80 -3.15 1.23 1.55
CA GLU A 80 -3.21 0.13 0.60
C GLU A 80 -4.52 0.13 -0.18
N PHE A 81 -5.64 0.40 0.49
CA PHE A 81 -6.96 0.39 -0.12
C PHE A 81 -7.13 1.52 -1.15
N LEU A 82 -6.68 2.73 -0.84
CA LEU A 82 -6.86 3.88 -1.73
C LEU A 82 -6.24 3.69 -3.12
N PRO A 83 -4.96 3.29 -3.26
CA PRO A 83 -4.41 3.02 -4.58
C PRO A 83 -5.11 1.87 -5.29
N GLY A 84 -5.57 0.87 -4.55
CA GLY A 84 -6.35 -0.22 -5.12
C GLY A 84 -7.65 0.29 -5.73
N LEU A 85 -8.39 1.10 -5.00
CA LEU A 85 -9.63 1.69 -5.47
C LEU A 85 -9.40 2.64 -6.64
N ILE A 86 -8.38 3.48 -6.57
CA ILE A 86 -8.02 4.42 -7.63
C ILE A 86 -7.69 3.65 -8.91
N THR A 87 -6.89 2.61 -8.82
CA THR A 87 -6.50 1.80 -9.97
C THR A 87 -7.73 1.16 -10.61
N LEU A 88 -8.63 0.63 -9.79
CA LEU A 88 -9.87 0.03 -10.27
C LEU A 88 -10.73 1.04 -11.03
N VAL A 89 -10.98 2.21 -10.42
CA VAL A 89 -11.83 3.25 -11.01
C VAL A 89 -11.22 3.77 -12.31
N LEU A 90 -9.92 4.06 -12.32
CA LEU A 90 -9.25 4.54 -13.53
C LEU A 90 -9.21 3.47 -14.61
N GLY A 91 -9.05 2.21 -14.25
CA GLY A 91 -9.10 1.11 -15.19
C GLY A 91 -10.47 0.95 -15.83
N MET A 92 -11.54 1.12 -15.04
CA MET A 92 -12.90 1.08 -15.54
C MET A 92 -13.19 2.24 -16.49
N ARG A 93 -12.61 3.41 -16.23
CA ARG A 93 -12.86 4.62 -17.04
C ARG A 93 -12.02 4.67 -18.32
N TYR A 94 -10.74 4.31 -18.24
CA TYR A 94 -9.78 4.51 -19.33
C TYR A 94 -9.28 3.22 -19.96
N GLY A 95 -9.54 2.07 -19.33
CA GLY A 95 -8.95 0.80 -19.78
C GLY A 95 -7.42 0.82 -19.63
N LEU A 96 -6.75 -0.11 -20.27
CA LEU A 96 -5.28 -0.18 -20.25
C LEU A 96 -4.73 0.72 -21.37
N SER A 97 -4.69 2.01 -21.10
CA SER A 97 -4.28 3.03 -22.07
C SER A 97 -3.16 3.89 -21.47
N ASN A 98 -2.60 4.78 -22.30
CA ASN A 98 -1.59 5.73 -21.81
C ASN A 98 -2.17 6.66 -20.76
N TYR A 99 -3.43 7.05 -20.88
CA TYR A 99 -4.11 7.89 -19.89
C TYR A 99 -4.17 7.17 -18.53
N PHE A 100 -4.49 5.89 -18.54
CA PHE A 100 -4.54 5.08 -17.33
C PHE A 100 -3.19 5.10 -16.61
N ILE A 101 -2.10 4.82 -17.33
CA ILE A 101 -0.75 4.79 -16.76
C ILE A 101 -0.38 6.15 -16.16
N ILE A 102 -0.62 7.24 -16.90
CA ILE A 102 -0.29 8.58 -16.46
C ILE A 102 -1.06 8.93 -15.18
N PHE A 103 -2.35 8.65 -15.17
CA PHE A 103 -3.21 9.01 -14.03
C PHE A 103 -2.92 8.16 -12.80
N ILE A 104 -2.60 6.87 -12.93
CA ILE A 104 -2.26 6.08 -11.74
C ILE A 104 -0.93 6.55 -11.15
N LEU A 105 0.07 6.85 -11.96
CA LEU A 105 1.34 7.35 -11.47
C LEU A 105 1.16 8.68 -10.73
N LEU A 106 0.40 9.59 -11.32
CA LEU A 106 0.09 10.87 -10.69
C LEU A 106 -0.66 10.67 -9.37
N SER A 107 -1.67 9.81 -9.38
CA SER A 107 -2.49 9.55 -8.20
C SER A 107 -1.69 8.94 -7.06
N TYR A 108 -0.81 7.98 -7.38
CA TYR A 108 0.04 7.34 -6.38
C TYR A 108 0.99 8.36 -5.74
N CYS A 109 1.58 9.23 -6.55
CA CYS A 109 2.42 10.31 -6.02
C CYS A 109 1.63 11.24 -5.10
N LEU A 110 0.41 11.59 -5.46
CA LEU A 110 -0.43 12.45 -4.65
C LEU A 110 -0.82 11.78 -3.33
N VAL A 111 -1.13 10.49 -3.35
CA VAL A 111 -1.42 9.73 -2.12
C VAL A 111 -0.21 9.75 -1.19
N ALA A 112 0.97 9.47 -1.73
CA ALA A 112 2.19 9.46 -0.93
C ALA A 112 2.46 10.84 -0.31
N ILE A 113 2.37 11.90 -1.11
CA ILE A 113 2.60 13.26 -0.65
C ILE A 113 1.59 13.64 0.43
N ALA A 114 0.31 13.33 0.21
CA ALA A 114 -0.74 13.67 1.16
C ALA A 114 -0.49 13.02 2.52
N PHE A 115 -0.13 11.74 2.54
CA PHE A 115 0.10 11.05 3.81
C PHE A 115 1.42 11.44 4.46
N ILE A 116 2.43 11.84 3.70
CA ILE A 116 3.65 12.42 4.27
C ILE A 116 3.32 13.73 4.96
N ASP A 117 2.50 14.58 4.34
CA ASP A 117 2.11 15.88 4.91
C ASP A 117 1.26 15.74 6.18
N LEU A 118 0.46 14.68 6.28
CA LEU A 118 -0.37 14.45 7.47
C LEU A 118 0.44 14.05 8.70
N ASP A 119 1.66 13.63 8.50
CA ASP A 119 2.56 13.33 9.60
C ASP A 119 3.29 14.61 10.01
#